data_ac04d5fec602325b35deda1e782333f8
#
_entry.id   ac04d5fec602325b35deda1e782333f8
#
_cell.length_a   1.000
_cell.length_b   1.000
_cell.length_c   1.000
_cell.angle_alpha   90.00
_cell.angle_beta   90.00
_cell.angle_gamma   90.00
#
_symmetry.space_group_name_H-M   'P 1'
#
loop_
_entity.id
_entity.type
_entity.pdbx_description
1 polymer ?
#
loop_
_entity_poly.entity_id
_entity_poly.type
_entity_poly.pdbx_seq_one_letter_code
_entity_poly.pdbx_strand_id
1 'polypeptide(L)'
;DEYISKIEEITGKDQRNRMLEIVRIMRRHDFVRNFMKQQNPEEVRFALEELGPTFIKGGQILSTRPDLISPAFISEFKKLQDDVQIDSFESVSKTFREQTGKNISDVFDKFDEKPFASASIGQTHHAVLKNGTQVVVKVQHPKIKELVETDLTLFRQALKILKLAPEITVVDPKEILNQLQASLLNEINTE
;
A
#
# COMPACT_ATOMS: atom_id res chain seq x y z
N ASP A 1 -5.15 -11.78 22.19
CA ASP A 1 -3.75 -12.18 22.36
C ASP A 1 -3.44 -13.56 21.75
N GLU A 2 -4.35 -14.55 21.79
CA GLU A 2 -4.16 -15.88 21.19
C GLU A 2 -4.01 -15.82 19.64
N TYR A 3 -4.72 -14.90 18.96
CA TYR A 3 -4.62 -14.71 17.52
C TYR A 3 -3.27 -14.10 17.12
N ILE A 4 -2.76 -13.16 17.89
CA ILE A 4 -1.44 -12.54 17.68
C ILE A 4 -0.35 -13.59 17.84
N SER A 5 -0.42 -14.42 18.88
CA SER A 5 0.52 -15.52 19.12
C SER A 5 0.58 -16.52 17.96
N LYS A 6 -0.58 -16.87 17.37
CA LYS A 6 -0.63 -17.78 16.21
C LYS A 6 -0.05 -17.16 14.93
N ILE A 7 -0.17 -15.84 14.75
CA ILE A 7 0.45 -15.14 13.63
C ILE A 7 1.98 -15.08 13.83
N GLU A 8 2.45 -14.84 15.04
CA GLU A 8 3.88 -14.80 15.39
C GLU A 8 4.61 -16.13 15.11
N GLU A 9 3.93 -17.24 15.26
CA GLU A 9 4.50 -18.58 15.04
C GLU A 9 4.75 -18.89 13.55
N ILE A 10 4.09 -18.15 12.64
CA ILE A 10 4.10 -18.38 11.19
C ILE A 10 4.99 -17.36 10.44
N THR A 11 5.42 -16.28 11.08
CA THR A 11 6.06 -15.14 10.41
C THR A 11 7.55 -15.03 10.64
N GLY A 12 8.31 -14.68 9.59
CA GLY A 12 9.70 -14.27 9.70
C GLY A 12 9.87 -12.95 10.48
N LYS A 13 11.10 -12.63 10.89
CA LYS A 13 11.42 -11.48 11.75
C LYS A 13 10.87 -10.13 11.21
N ASP A 14 10.94 -9.90 9.89
CA ASP A 14 10.49 -8.65 9.29
C ASP A 14 8.97 -8.55 9.25
N GLN A 15 8.28 -9.65 8.97
CA GLN A 15 6.81 -9.74 9.02
C GLN A 15 6.31 -9.54 10.45
N ARG A 16 7.00 -10.08 11.44
CA ARG A 16 6.68 -9.88 12.86
C ARG A 16 6.79 -8.41 13.27
N ASN A 17 7.86 -7.73 12.89
CA ASN A 17 8.04 -6.31 13.19
C ASN A 17 6.92 -5.47 12.56
N ARG A 18 6.57 -5.76 11.33
CA ARG A 18 5.48 -5.08 10.63
C ARG A 18 4.13 -5.34 11.29
N MET A 19 3.86 -6.55 11.71
CA MET A 19 2.64 -6.90 12.44
C MET A 19 2.53 -6.14 13.75
N LEU A 20 3.62 -6.04 14.53
CA LEU A 20 3.64 -5.29 15.78
C LEU A 20 3.40 -3.79 15.54
N GLU A 21 3.93 -3.24 14.47
CA GLU A 21 3.68 -1.86 14.05
C GLU A 21 2.19 -1.65 13.72
N ILE A 22 1.61 -2.53 12.90
CA ILE A 22 0.18 -2.50 12.56
C ILE A 22 -0.69 -2.52 13.83
N VAL A 23 -0.44 -3.45 14.74
CA VAL A 23 -1.20 -3.57 15.99
C VAL A 23 -1.06 -2.31 16.84
N ARG A 24 0.13 -1.72 16.93
CA ARG A 24 0.38 -0.48 17.69
C ARG A 24 -0.42 0.70 17.12
N ILE A 25 -0.40 0.89 15.81
CA ILE A 25 -1.14 1.95 15.13
C ILE A 25 -2.66 1.75 15.32
N MET A 26 -3.15 0.53 15.08
CA MET A 26 -4.56 0.22 15.25
C MET A 26 -5.06 0.46 16.68
N ARG A 27 -4.25 0.13 17.69
CA ARG A 27 -4.58 0.42 19.10
C ARG A 27 -4.58 1.92 19.40
N ARG A 28 -3.63 2.68 18.87
CA ARG A 28 -3.52 4.13 19.08
C ARG A 28 -4.79 4.87 18.61
N HIS A 29 -5.34 4.47 17.47
CA HIS A 29 -6.53 5.08 16.88
C HIS A 29 -7.84 4.38 17.26
N ASP A 30 -7.79 3.41 18.20
CA ASP A 30 -8.94 2.57 18.56
C ASP A 30 -9.67 2.01 17.30
N PHE A 31 -8.87 1.61 16.29
CA PHE A 31 -9.32 1.30 14.92
C PHE A 31 -10.45 0.27 14.91
N VAL A 32 -10.25 -0.86 15.57
CA VAL A 32 -11.20 -1.98 15.54
C VAL A 32 -12.54 -1.56 16.09
N ARG A 33 -12.55 -0.89 17.25
CA ARG A 33 -13.78 -0.40 17.88
C ARG A 33 -14.49 0.64 17.02
N ASN A 34 -13.74 1.63 16.51
CA ASN A 34 -14.30 2.70 15.70
C ASN A 34 -14.86 2.16 14.38
N PHE A 35 -14.16 1.23 13.75
CA PHE A 35 -14.59 0.61 12.50
C PHE A 35 -15.85 -0.29 12.72
N MET A 36 -15.83 -1.16 13.72
CA MET A 36 -16.96 -2.06 14.01
C MET A 36 -18.23 -1.32 14.43
N LYS A 37 -18.08 -0.21 15.14
CA LYS A 37 -19.20 0.63 15.56
C LYS A 37 -19.58 1.71 14.56
N GLN A 38 -18.87 1.80 13.44
CA GLN A 38 -19.03 2.84 12.42
C GLN A 38 -19.07 4.26 13.04
N GLN A 39 -18.09 4.53 13.92
CA GLN A 39 -17.92 5.81 14.61
C GLN A 39 -16.50 6.36 14.39
N ASN A 40 -16.31 7.68 14.57
CA ASN A 40 -15.03 8.37 14.43
C ASN A 40 -14.29 8.01 13.13
N PRO A 41 -14.92 8.16 11.94
CA PRO A 41 -14.31 7.74 10.66
C PRO A 41 -13.01 8.47 10.36
N GLU A 42 -12.81 9.68 10.89
CA GLU A 42 -11.58 10.45 10.75
C GLU A 42 -10.38 9.75 11.44
N GLU A 43 -10.58 9.23 12.66
CA GLU A 43 -9.54 8.47 13.38
C GLU A 43 -9.17 7.19 12.62
N VAL A 44 -10.15 6.53 12.02
CA VAL A 44 -9.90 5.34 11.20
C VAL A 44 -9.11 5.71 9.93
N ARG A 45 -9.44 6.83 9.28
CA ARG A 45 -8.67 7.35 8.15
C ARG A 45 -7.23 7.65 8.53
N PHE A 46 -6.99 8.34 9.63
CA PHE A 46 -5.63 8.63 10.12
C PHE A 46 -4.83 7.36 10.36
N ALA A 47 -5.46 6.32 10.91
CA ALA A 47 -4.81 5.03 11.06
C ALA A 47 -4.41 4.41 9.70
N LEU A 48 -5.29 4.47 8.69
CA LEU A 48 -4.98 3.96 7.35
C LEU A 48 -3.83 4.73 6.70
N GLU A 49 -3.79 6.05 6.85
CA GLU A 49 -2.71 6.90 6.35
C GLU A 49 -1.37 6.57 7.04
N GLU A 50 -1.38 6.39 8.36
CA GLU A 50 -0.18 6.03 9.13
C GLU A 50 0.31 4.61 8.80
N LEU A 51 -0.60 3.67 8.52
CA LEU A 51 -0.29 2.30 8.12
C LEU A 51 0.36 2.21 6.73
N GLY A 52 0.08 3.17 5.86
CA GLY A 52 0.74 3.31 4.58
C GLY A 52 -0.01 2.76 3.37
N PRO A 53 0.69 2.60 2.23
CA PRO A 53 0.08 2.46 0.90
C PRO A 53 -0.91 1.31 0.76
N THR A 54 -0.61 0.14 1.32
CA THR A 54 -1.50 -1.04 1.23
C THR A 54 -2.84 -0.77 1.90
N PHE A 55 -2.81 -0.14 3.08
CA PHE A 55 -4.01 0.18 3.86
C PHE A 55 -4.77 1.37 3.26
N ILE A 56 -4.07 2.36 2.73
CA ILE A 56 -4.68 3.48 1.99
C ILE A 56 -5.46 2.94 0.79
N LYS A 57 -4.87 2.06 0.00
CA LYS A 57 -5.54 1.41 -1.14
C LYS A 57 -6.76 0.60 -0.68
N GLY A 58 -6.66 -0.12 0.42
CA GLY A 58 -7.78 -0.83 1.03
C GLY A 58 -8.94 0.11 1.42
N GLY A 59 -8.63 1.24 2.03
CA GLY A 59 -9.61 2.28 2.35
C GLY A 59 -10.26 2.90 1.12
N GLN A 60 -9.49 3.16 0.06
CA GLN A 60 -10.00 3.65 -1.21
C GLN A 60 -10.98 2.65 -1.86
N ILE A 61 -10.68 1.36 -1.84
CA ILE A 61 -11.59 0.31 -2.31
C ILE A 61 -12.88 0.32 -1.48
N LEU A 62 -12.78 0.36 -0.15
CA LEU A 62 -13.95 0.42 0.74
C LEU A 62 -14.80 1.68 0.51
N SER A 63 -14.21 2.80 0.10
CA SER A 63 -14.95 4.03 -0.21
C SER A 63 -15.91 3.90 -1.40
N THR A 64 -15.76 2.85 -2.20
CA THR A 64 -16.65 2.50 -3.32
C THR A 64 -17.71 1.46 -2.94
N ARG A 65 -17.74 1.01 -1.69
CA ARG A 65 -18.58 -0.10 -1.22
C ARG A 65 -19.59 0.37 -0.15
N PRO A 66 -20.71 1.00 -0.58
CA PRO A 66 -21.75 1.46 0.35
C PRO A 66 -22.50 0.32 1.06
N ASP A 67 -22.34 -0.91 0.59
CA ASP A 67 -22.82 -2.13 1.22
C ASP A 67 -22.02 -2.56 2.45
N LEU A 68 -20.78 -2.06 2.61
CA LEU A 68 -19.85 -2.49 3.66
C LEU A 68 -19.65 -1.45 4.77
N ILE A 69 -19.66 -0.17 4.43
CA ILE A 69 -19.39 0.92 5.36
C ILE A 69 -20.42 2.03 5.24
N SER A 70 -20.60 2.79 6.32
CA SER A 70 -21.59 3.88 6.39
C SER A 70 -21.22 5.05 5.46
N PRO A 71 -22.20 5.91 5.09
CA PRO A 71 -21.95 7.11 4.30
C PRO A 71 -20.89 8.05 4.90
N ALA A 72 -20.82 8.14 6.22
CA ALA A 72 -19.80 8.94 6.91
C ALA A 72 -18.38 8.40 6.68
N PHE A 73 -18.22 7.07 6.73
CA PHE A 73 -16.95 6.41 6.42
C PHE A 73 -16.59 6.54 4.94
N ILE A 74 -17.56 6.39 4.03
CA ILE A 74 -17.33 6.62 2.59
C ILE A 74 -16.82 8.03 2.33
N SER A 75 -17.48 9.04 2.90
CA SER A 75 -17.07 10.44 2.75
C SER A 75 -15.65 10.68 3.26
N GLU A 76 -15.31 10.09 4.39
CA GLU A 76 -13.98 10.24 4.99
C GLU A 76 -12.92 9.49 4.20
N PHE A 77 -13.18 8.26 3.77
CA PHE A 77 -12.22 7.44 3.02
C PHE A 77 -11.96 7.94 1.59
N LYS A 78 -12.91 8.71 1.00
CA LYS A 78 -12.66 9.42 -0.26
C LYS A 78 -11.57 10.49 -0.16
N LYS A 79 -11.22 10.93 1.04
CA LYS A 79 -10.11 11.86 1.29
C LYS A 79 -8.73 11.19 1.28
N LEU A 80 -8.68 9.84 1.35
CA LEU A 80 -7.44 9.10 1.25
C LEU A 80 -6.77 9.38 -0.08
N GLN A 81 -5.57 9.92 -0.03
CA GLN A 81 -4.76 10.24 -1.20
C GLN A 81 -3.51 9.40 -1.20
N ASP A 82 -3.06 9.04 -2.39
CA ASP A 82 -1.78 8.36 -2.60
C ASP A 82 -0.61 9.38 -2.52
N ASP A 83 -0.68 10.29 -1.55
CA ASP A 83 0.31 11.33 -1.37
C ASP A 83 1.58 10.72 -0.76
N VAL A 84 2.44 10.21 -1.63
CA VAL A 84 3.71 9.60 -1.24
C VAL A 84 4.81 10.63 -1.37
N GLN A 85 5.68 10.66 -0.38
CA GLN A 85 6.86 11.50 -0.38
C GLN A 85 7.69 11.24 -1.66
N ILE A 86 8.01 12.32 -2.36
CA ILE A 86 8.84 12.27 -3.56
C ILE A 86 10.25 11.81 -3.18
N ASP A 87 10.73 10.77 -3.84
CA ASP A 87 12.12 10.32 -3.70
C ASP A 87 13.08 11.32 -4.33
N SER A 88 14.24 11.47 -3.71
CA SER A 88 15.34 12.27 -4.29
C SER A 88 15.83 11.66 -5.60
N PHE A 89 16.39 12.49 -6.49
CA PHE A 89 16.97 12.01 -7.74
C PHE A 89 18.11 11.00 -7.51
N GLU A 90 18.85 11.12 -6.41
CA GLU A 90 19.86 10.14 -6.02
C GLU A 90 19.24 8.76 -5.74
N SER A 91 18.12 8.71 -5.02
CA SER A 91 17.35 7.49 -4.76
C SER A 91 16.81 6.88 -6.05
N VAL A 92 16.25 7.72 -6.94
CA VAL A 92 15.77 7.30 -8.27
C VAL A 92 16.90 6.70 -9.10
N SER A 93 18.05 7.35 -9.14
CA SER A 93 19.21 6.88 -9.89
C SER A 93 19.75 5.55 -9.36
N LYS A 94 19.74 5.38 -8.05
CA LYS A 94 20.13 4.12 -7.39
C LYS A 94 19.17 2.99 -7.77
N THR A 95 17.85 3.23 -7.63
CA THR A 95 16.81 2.25 -7.98
C THR A 95 16.90 1.85 -9.45
N PHE A 96 17.08 2.83 -10.35
CA PHE A 96 17.25 2.57 -11.77
C PHE A 96 18.46 1.68 -12.06
N ARG A 97 19.60 1.96 -11.42
CA ARG A 97 20.81 1.15 -11.57
C ARG A 97 20.64 -0.26 -11.02
N GLU A 98 20.02 -0.41 -9.87
CA GLU A 98 19.78 -1.72 -9.26
C GLU A 98 18.88 -2.61 -10.12
N GLN A 99 17.87 -2.01 -10.79
CA GLN A 99 16.93 -2.76 -11.61
C GLN A 99 17.42 -3.02 -13.04
N THR A 100 18.17 -2.09 -13.64
CA THR A 100 18.55 -2.18 -15.05
C THR A 100 20.02 -2.55 -15.27
N GLY A 101 20.88 -2.43 -14.26
CA GLY A 101 22.32 -2.56 -14.36
C GLY A 101 23.01 -1.39 -15.10
N LYS A 102 22.28 -0.32 -15.43
CA LYS A 102 22.76 0.84 -16.20
C LYS A 102 22.57 2.13 -15.41
N ASN A 103 23.37 3.15 -15.73
CA ASN A 103 23.11 4.49 -15.23
C ASN A 103 22.02 5.18 -16.09
N ILE A 104 21.32 6.16 -15.51
CA ILE A 104 20.35 6.98 -16.24
C ILE A 104 21.01 7.64 -17.46
N SER A 105 22.23 8.18 -17.31
CA SER A 105 22.99 8.82 -18.38
C SER A 105 23.41 7.87 -19.52
N ASP A 106 23.43 6.57 -19.29
CA ASP A 106 23.75 5.59 -20.33
C ASP A 106 22.58 5.36 -21.29
N VAL A 107 21.35 5.58 -20.80
CA VAL A 107 20.10 5.29 -21.53
C VAL A 107 19.45 6.57 -22.07
N PHE A 108 19.45 7.63 -21.28
CA PHE A 108 18.76 8.87 -21.61
C PHE A 108 19.74 9.99 -21.94
N ASP A 109 19.36 10.82 -22.92
CA ASP A 109 20.02 12.08 -23.24
C ASP A 109 19.62 13.18 -22.24
N LYS A 110 18.33 13.18 -21.88
CA LYS A 110 17.76 14.03 -20.83
C LYS A 110 16.88 13.21 -19.90
N PHE A 111 16.92 13.55 -18.63
CA PHE A 111 16.05 12.98 -17.61
C PHE A 111 15.69 14.09 -16.62
N ASP A 112 14.41 14.36 -16.45
CA ASP A 112 13.92 15.37 -15.51
C ASP A 112 14.09 14.85 -14.08
N GLU A 113 14.93 15.52 -13.29
CA GLU A 113 15.21 15.13 -11.91
C GLU A 113 13.98 15.21 -11.00
N LYS A 114 13.09 16.18 -11.31
CA LYS A 114 11.81 16.32 -10.58
C LYS A 114 10.73 15.50 -11.26
N PRO A 115 10.01 14.64 -10.52
CA PRO A 115 8.88 13.94 -11.08
C PRO A 115 7.74 14.93 -11.36
N PHE A 116 6.96 14.68 -12.40
CA PHE A 116 5.74 15.42 -12.67
C PHE A 116 4.50 14.78 -12.03
N ALA A 117 4.61 13.52 -11.60
CA ALA A 117 3.59 12.81 -10.86
C ALA A 117 4.22 11.84 -9.86
N SER A 118 3.57 11.67 -8.72
CA SER A 118 3.90 10.66 -7.72
C SER A 118 2.61 9.94 -7.31
N ALA A 119 2.70 8.63 -7.12
CA ALA A 119 1.61 7.77 -6.69
C ALA A 119 2.11 6.80 -5.62
N SER A 120 1.22 6.01 -5.02
CA SER A 120 1.50 5.14 -3.86
C SER A 120 2.73 4.22 -4.01
N ILE A 121 3.05 3.82 -5.23
CA ILE A 121 4.10 2.83 -5.50
C ILE A 121 5.26 3.36 -6.35
N GLY A 122 5.17 4.56 -6.90
CA GLY A 122 6.23 5.10 -7.74
C GLY A 122 6.00 6.53 -8.18
N GLN A 123 7.03 7.12 -8.73
CA GLN A 123 7.00 8.47 -9.30
C GLN A 123 7.39 8.45 -10.77
N THR A 124 6.92 9.45 -11.50
CA THR A 124 6.99 9.49 -12.97
C THR A 124 7.77 10.71 -13.42
N HIS A 125 8.74 10.47 -14.31
CA HIS A 125 9.63 11.48 -14.85
C HIS A 125 9.51 11.57 -16.37
N HIS A 126 9.66 12.76 -16.94
CA HIS A 126 9.91 12.91 -18.36
C HIS A 126 11.37 12.63 -18.68
N ALA A 127 11.62 11.95 -19.78
CA ALA A 127 12.97 11.67 -20.26
C ALA A 127 13.03 11.67 -21.78
N VAL A 128 14.24 11.78 -22.32
CA VAL A 128 14.53 11.69 -23.75
C VAL A 128 15.59 10.61 -23.95
N LEU A 129 15.30 9.63 -24.76
CA LEU A 129 16.25 8.57 -25.13
C LEU A 129 17.40 9.15 -25.99
N LYS A 130 18.49 8.40 -26.08
CA LYS A 130 19.67 8.78 -26.93
C LYS A 130 19.34 8.99 -28.41
N ASN A 131 18.26 8.38 -28.89
CA ASN A 131 17.75 8.56 -30.26
C ASN A 131 16.80 9.76 -30.43
N GLY A 132 16.61 10.58 -29.37
CA GLY A 132 15.72 11.74 -29.37
C GLY A 132 14.26 11.47 -29.07
N THR A 133 13.85 10.21 -28.84
CA THR A 133 12.47 9.86 -28.51
C THR A 133 12.12 10.34 -27.10
N GLN A 134 11.03 11.08 -26.97
CA GLN A 134 10.48 11.47 -25.68
C GLN A 134 9.73 10.30 -25.05
N VAL A 135 10.01 10.04 -23.79
CA VAL A 135 9.42 8.94 -23.01
C VAL A 135 9.02 9.39 -21.62
N VAL A 136 8.18 8.61 -21.00
CA VAL A 136 7.79 8.73 -19.59
C VAL A 136 8.38 7.52 -18.84
N VAL A 137 9.13 7.80 -17.79
CA VAL A 137 9.78 6.77 -16.97
C VAL A 137 9.12 6.73 -15.61
N LYS A 138 8.49 5.60 -15.28
CA LYS A 138 7.96 5.35 -13.95
C LYS A 138 8.98 4.58 -13.13
N VAL A 139 9.41 5.16 -12.02
CA VAL A 139 10.36 4.55 -11.08
C VAL A 139 9.63 4.20 -9.80
N GLN A 140 9.69 2.93 -9.42
CA GLN A 140 9.06 2.47 -8.18
C GLN A 140 9.79 3.04 -6.96
N HIS A 141 9.03 3.39 -5.92
CA HIS A 141 9.60 3.80 -4.64
C HIS A 141 10.38 2.64 -4.02
N PRO A 142 11.61 2.90 -3.50
CA PRO A 142 12.39 1.87 -2.83
C PRO A 142 11.59 1.24 -1.68
N LYS A 143 11.69 -0.09 -1.54
CA LYS A 143 11.05 -0.87 -0.45
C LYS A 143 9.50 -0.91 -0.47
N ILE A 144 8.81 -0.16 -1.31
CA ILE A 144 7.34 -0.21 -1.36
C ILE A 144 6.84 -1.58 -1.81
N LYS A 145 7.48 -2.17 -2.81
CA LYS A 145 7.14 -3.53 -3.26
C LYS A 145 7.23 -4.53 -2.10
N GLU A 146 8.33 -4.50 -1.36
CA GLU A 146 8.55 -5.38 -0.21
C GLU A 146 7.50 -5.16 0.89
N LEU A 147 7.20 -3.89 1.21
CA LEU A 147 6.17 -3.53 2.18
C LEU A 147 4.79 -4.05 1.77
N VAL A 148 4.38 -3.84 0.53
CA VAL A 148 3.09 -4.31 -0.01
C VAL A 148 3.01 -5.84 0.02
N GLU A 149 4.06 -6.54 -0.40
CA GLU A 149 4.12 -8.01 -0.36
C GLU A 149 4.02 -8.54 1.07
N THR A 150 4.69 -7.89 2.03
CA THR A 150 4.62 -8.22 3.45
C THR A 150 3.20 -8.02 3.99
N ASP A 151 2.59 -6.86 3.74
CA ASP A 151 1.23 -6.55 4.19
C ASP A 151 0.20 -7.52 3.59
N LEU A 152 0.29 -7.83 2.30
CA LEU A 152 -0.59 -8.82 1.65
C LEU A 152 -0.42 -10.22 2.25
N THR A 153 0.80 -10.60 2.60
CA THR A 153 1.08 -11.88 3.25
C THR A 153 0.43 -11.93 4.64
N LEU A 154 0.57 -10.86 5.43
CA LEU A 154 -0.07 -10.75 6.75
C LEU A 154 -1.60 -10.80 6.63
N PHE A 155 -2.20 -10.14 5.65
CA PHE A 155 -3.64 -10.22 5.41
C PHE A 155 -4.10 -11.64 5.06
N ARG A 156 -3.37 -12.37 4.20
CA ARG A 156 -3.71 -13.76 3.88
C ARG A 156 -3.64 -14.67 5.10
N GLN A 157 -2.65 -14.46 5.97
CA GLN A 157 -2.52 -15.20 7.22
C GLN A 157 -3.66 -14.88 8.18
N ALA A 158 -4.00 -13.60 8.36
CA ALA A 158 -5.13 -13.18 9.18
C ALA A 158 -6.45 -13.79 8.69
N LEU A 159 -6.69 -13.86 7.37
CA LEU A 159 -7.87 -14.49 6.80
C LEU A 159 -7.94 -15.99 7.04
N LYS A 160 -6.82 -16.70 7.04
CA LYS A 160 -6.79 -18.12 7.38
C LYS A 160 -7.21 -18.36 8.83
N ILE A 161 -6.79 -17.47 9.74
CA ILE A 161 -7.17 -17.54 11.16
C ILE A 161 -8.65 -17.21 11.35
N LEU A 162 -9.14 -16.16 10.68
CA LEU A 162 -10.55 -15.75 10.74
C LEU A 162 -11.52 -16.84 10.21
N LYS A 163 -11.10 -17.63 9.24
CA LYS A 163 -11.90 -18.80 8.76
C LYS A 163 -12.08 -19.89 9.79
N LEU A 164 -11.25 -19.94 10.80
CA LEU A 164 -11.39 -20.85 11.94
C LEU A 164 -12.39 -20.32 12.98
N ALA A 165 -12.87 -19.07 12.82
CA ALA A 165 -13.86 -18.41 13.67
C ALA A 165 -15.07 -17.96 12.81
N PRO A 166 -16.03 -18.83 12.50
CA PRO A 166 -17.11 -18.59 11.53
C PRO A 166 -18.12 -17.50 11.92
N GLU A 167 -18.07 -16.98 13.11
CA GLU A 167 -19.06 -16.02 13.64
C GLU A 167 -18.86 -14.56 13.17
N ILE A 168 -17.81 -14.24 12.40
CA ILE A 168 -17.44 -12.86 12.06
C ILE A 168 -17.73 -12.49 10.58
N THR A 169 -18.24 -13.40 9.76
CA THR A 169 -18.33 -13.19 8.30
C THR A 169 -19.71 -12.74 7.83
N VAL A 170 -19.96 -11.43 7.80
CA VAL A 170 -21.04 -10.81 6.99
C VAL A 170 -20.56 -10.47 5.55
N VAL A 171 -19.26 -10.44 5.30
CA VAL A 171 -18.63 -10.12 4.00
C VAL A 171 -17.58 -11.17 3.70
N ASP A 172 -17.42 -11.56 2.42
CA ASP A 172 -16.29 -12.39 2.02
C ASP A 172 -15.00 -11.56 1.98
N PRO A 173 -14.14 -11.64 3.02
CA PRO A 173 -12.91 -10.85 3.09
C PRO A 173 -11.93 -11.19 1.96
N LYS A 174 -12.13 -12.35 1.29
CA LYS A 174 -11.31 -12.75 0.14
C LYS A 174 -11.54 -11.86 -1.07
N GLU A 175 -12.78 -11.42 -1.29
CA GLU A 175 -13.10 -10.57 -2.43
C GLU A 175 -12.34 -9.23 -2.31
N ILE A 176 -12.37 -8.63 -1.12
CA ILE A 176 -11.64 -7.38 -0.85
C ILE A 176 -10.13 -7.59 -0.99
N LEU A 177 -9.59 -8.69 -0.46
CA LEU A 177 -8.17 -9.02 -0.61
C LEU A 177 -7.79 -9.24 -2.07
N ASN A 178 -8.63 -9.91 -2.86
CA ASN A 178 -8.39 -10.12 -4.29
C ASN A 178 -8.40 -8.81 -5.07
N GLN A 179 -9.35 -7.91 -4.78
CA GLN A 179 -9.40 -6.57 -5.38
C GLN A 179 -8.17 -5.74 -4.98
N LEU A 180 -7.78 -5.77 -3.72
CA LEU A 180 -6.60 -5.10 -3.20
C LEU A 180 -5.33 -5.62 -3.88
N GLN A 181 -5.18 -6.94 -3.93
CA GLN A 181 -4.04 -7.59 -4.57
C GLN A 181 -3.98 -7.25 -6.07
N ALA A 182 -5.09 -7.33 -6.79
CA ALA A 182 -5.15 -7.00 -8.21
C ALA A 182 -4.81 -5.54 -8.46
N SER A 183 -5.34 -4.62 -7.66
CA SER A 183 -5.04 -3.18 -7.76
C SER A 183 -3.57 -2.88 -7.53
N LEU A 184 -2.97 -3.42 -6.47
CA LEU A 184 -1.58 -3.19 -6.13
C LEU A 184 -0.60 -3.86 -7.10
N LEU A 185 -0.88 -5.10 -7.52
CA LEU A 185 -0.04 -5.81 -8.49
C LEU A 185 -0.09 -5.17 -9.88
N ASN A 186 -1.25 -4.69 -10.32
CA ASN A 186 -1.35 -3.94 -11.57
C ASN A 186 -0.52 -2.66 -11.53
N GLU A 187 -0.48 -1.97 -10.40
CA GLU A 187 0.35 -0.78 -10.24
C GLU A 187 1.85 -1.11 -10.17
N ILE A 188 2.22 -2.26 -9.58
CA ILE A 188 3.62 -2.72 -9.47
C ILE A 188 4.13 -3.28 -10.81
N ASN A 189 3.28 -3.94 -11.59
CA ASN A 189 3.66 -4.65 -12.83
C ASN A 189 3.37 -3.84 -14.11
N THR A 190 3.01 -2.57 -14.03
CA THR A 190 2.92 -1.70 -15.22
C THR A 190 4.35 -1.47 -15.74
N GLU A 191 4.73 -2.25 -16.76
CA GLU A 191 5.92 -2.06 -17.56
C GLU A 191 5.87 -0.76 -18.37
#